data_c45f4dc4cd1fc7d13052e2fdbde8dfd9
#
_entry.id   c45f4dc4cd1fc7d13052e2fdbde8dfd9
#
_cell.length_a   1.000
_cell.length_b   1.000
_cell.length_c   1.000
_cell.angle_alpha   90.00
_cell.angle_beta   90.00
_cell.angle_gamma   90.00
#
_symmetry.space_group_name_H-M   'P 1'
#
loop_
_entity.id
_entity.type
_entity.pdbx_description
1 polymer ?
#
loop_
_entity_poly.entity_id
_entity_poly.type
_entity_poly.pdbx_seq_one_letter_code
_entity_poly.pdbx_strand_id
1 'polypeptide(L)'
;EQALKILGYKTILTRRSDVVLTLGERVAIANRTPRCIFVSVHYNSFSSSAMGLETFALAPQGTATTYDELKSSDMKKRGGNLRDSENIALATAVHANSLYKLRSVDRGVKRARYSVISGIEKPGILVEGGFVSSSTEGARIHRPEFRQTLADAIAGGIGNYRKALMKRSSVPQRSRIP
;
A
#
# COMPACT_ATOMS: atom_id res chain seq x y z
N GLU A 1 6.34 6.78 -10.67
CA GLU A 1 6.71 6.03 -11.88
C GLU A 1 8.21 6.02 -12.07
N GLN A 2 8.85 7.19 -12.20
CA GLN A 2 10.29 7.30 -12.50
C GLN A 2 11.18 6.59 -11.48
N ALA A 3 10.94 6.76 -10.18
CA ALA A 3 11.70 6.08 -9.12
C ALA A 3 11.68 4.55 -9.24
N LEU A 4 10.56 3.98 -9.66
CA LEU A 4 10.44 2.54 -9.90
C LEU A 4 11.15 2.10 -11.18
N LYS A 5 11.11 2.91 -12.24
CA LYS A 5 11.84 2.64 -13.49
C LYS A 5 13.35 2.59 -13.27
N ILE A 6 13.89 3.50 -12.45
CA ILE A 6 15.33 3.50 -12.07
C ILE A 6 15.70 2.18 -11.36
N LEU A 7 14.79 1.60 -10.58
CA LEU A 7 14.98 0.31 -9.92
C LEU A 7 14.69 -0.91 -10.82
N GLY A 8 14.46 -0.71 -12.12
CA GLY A 8 14.24 -1.76 -13.10
C GLY A 8 12.81 -2.34 -13.10
N TYR A 9 11.83 -1.63 -12.53
CA TYR A 9 10.43 -2.06 -12.57
C TYR A 9 9.70 -1.51 -13.78
N LYS A 10 8.89 -2.35 -14.42
CA LYS A 10 7.84 -1.87 -15.33
C LYS A 10 6.68 -1.32 -14.51
N THR A 11 6.19 -0.15 -14.89
CA THR A 11 5.11 0.54 -14.17
C THR A 11 3.92 0.79 -15.08
N ILE A 12 2.73 0.59 -14.54
CA ILE A 12 1.46 0.92 -15.17
C ILE A 12 0.75 1.91 -14.25
N LEU A 13 0.54 3.13 -14.70
CA LEU A 13 -0.33 4.08 -14.02
C LEU A 13 -1.78 3.82 -14.41
N THR A 14 -2.68 3.79 -13.44
CA THR A 14 -4.11 3.62 -13.71
C THR A 14 -4.67 4.80 -14.52
N ARG A 15 -4.10 6.01 -14.38
CA ARG A 15 -4.40 7.18 -15.21
C ARG A 15 -3.14 8.03 -15.39
N ARG A 16 -3.09 8.81 -16.48
CA ARG A 16 -1.97 9.71 -16.81
C ARG A 16 -2.41 11.19 -16.96
N SER A 17 -3.68 11.44 -16.84
CA SER A 17 -4.30 12.77 -16.92
C SER A 17 -5.41 12.89 -15.88
N ASP A 18 -5.99 14.08 -15.77
CA ASP A 18 -7.11 14.31 -14.85
C ASP A 18 -8.42 13.77 -15.42
N VAL A 19 -8.53 12.44 -15.43
CA VAL A 19 -9.73 11.71 -15.84
C VAL A 19 -10.29 10.93 -14.65
N VAL A 20 -11.61 10.80 -14.60
CA VAL A 20 -12.27 9.98 -13.59
C VAL A 20 -12.13 8.51 -13.98
N LEU A 21 -11.57 7.70 -13.08
CA LEU A 21 -11.62 6.26 -13.12
C LEU A 21 -12.28 5.75 -11.85
N THR A 22 -13.29 4.92 -12.03
CA THR A 22 -13.94 4.23 -10.92
C THR A 22 -12.95 3.32 -10.18
N LEU A 23 -13.24 2.99 -8.93
CA LEU A 23 -12.40 2.06 -8.17
C LEU A 23 -12.38 0.67 -8.83
N GLY A 24 -13.51 0.24 -9.46
CA GLY A 24 -13.60 -1.01 -10.22
C GLY A 24 -12.67 -1.05 -11.43
N GLU A 25 -12.58 0.04 -12.19
CA GLU A 25 -11.65 0.14 -13.34
C GLU A 25 -10.19 0.04 -12.90
N ARG A 26 -9.83 0.69 -11.79
CA ARG A 26 -8.46 0.57 -11.21
C ARG A 26 -8.15 -0.88 -10.81
N VAL A 27 -9.10 -1.54 -10.17
CA VAL A 27 -9.02 -2.97 -9.81
C VAL A 27 -8.85 -3.84 -11.07
N ALA A 28 -9.66 -3.59 -12.09
CA ALA A 28 -9.60 -4.34 -13.34
C ALA A 28 -8.25 -4.20 -14.06
N ILE A 29 -7.65 -3.00 -14.08
CA ILE A 29 -6.31 -2.77 -14.64
C ILE A 29 -5.28 -3.63 -13.89
N ALA A 30 -5.28 -3.62 -12.57
CA ALA A 30 -4.34 -4.40 -11.76
C ALA A 30 -4.55 -5.91 -11.95
N ASN A 31 -5.78 -6.39 -11.93
CA ASN A 31 -6.07 -7.84 -12.03
C ASN A 31 -5.72 -8.42 -13.41
N ARG A 32 -5.85 -7.64 -14.49
CA ARG A 32 -5.42 -8.04 -15.84
C ARG A 32 -3.91 -8.03 -16.03
N THR A 33 -3.16 -7.33 -15.15
CA THR A 33 -1.71 -7.25 -15.25
C THR A 33 -1.07 -8.47 -14.58
N PRO A 34 -0.35 -9.32 -15.34
CA PRO A 34 0.28 -10.50 -14.75
C PRO A 34 1.47 -10.12 -13.86
N ARG A 35 1.68 -10.89 -12.80
CA ARG A 35 2.87 -10.78 -11.92
C ARG A 35 3.18 -9.35 -11.47
N CYS A 36 2.16 -8.60 -11.06
CA CYS A 36 2.30 -7.24 -10.53
C CYS A 36 2.02 -7.17 -9.02
N ILE A 37 2.37 -6.05 -8.44
CA ILE A 37 1.84 -5.54 -7.16
C ILE A 37 1.01 -4.30 -7.44
N PHE A 38 0.07 -3.99 -6.56
CA PHE A 38 -0.75 -2.78 -6.63
C PHE A 38 -0.44 -1.85 -5.47
N VAL A 39 -0.17 -0.59 -5.75
CA VAL A 39 0.04 0.44 -4.73
C VAL A 39 -0.84 1.64 -5.06
N SER A 40 -1.81 1.90 -4.19
CA SER A 40 -2.61 3.12 -4.20
C SER A 40 -1.93 4.17 -3.32
N VAL A 41 -1.69 5.36 -3.86
CA VAL A 41 -1.02 6.44 -3.12
C VAL A 41 -2.00 7.59 -2.94
N HIS A 42 -2.22 7.97 -1.70
CA HIS A 42 -3.16 9.00 -1.28
C HIS A 42 -2.55 9.95 -0.25
N TYR A 43 -3.27 11.00 0.01
CA TYR A 43 -3.13 11.86 1.18
C TYR A 43 -4.45 11.87 1.93
N ASN A 44 -4.39 11.61 3.22
CA ASN A 44 -5.55 11.49 4.09
C ASN A 44 -6.14 12.88 4.42
N SER A 45 -7.37 12.87 4.92
CA SER A 45 -8.04 14.03 5.48
C SER A 45 -8.79 13.62 6.75
N PHE A 46 -8.54 14.33 7.85
CA PHE A 46 -9.19 14.10 9.15
C PHE A 46 -9.24 15.42 9.92
N SER A 47 -8.94 15.45 11.20
CA SER A 47 -8.83 16.69 11.97
C SER A 47 -7.64 17.55 11.52
N SER A 48 -7.69 18.86 11.77
CA SER A 48 -6.59 19.78 11.45
C SER A 48 -5.28 19.50 12.20
N SER A 49 -5.36 18.74 13.30
CA SER A 49 -4.20 18.29 14.07
C SER A 49 -3.68 16.91 13.66
N ALA A 50 -4.37 16.21 12.75
CA ALA A 50 -3.95 14.89 12.30
C ALA A 50 -2.66 14.98 11.47
N MET A 51 -1.70 14.13 11.80
CA MET A 51 -0.40 14.08 11.14
C MET A 51 0.11 12.65 11.04
N GLY A 52 0.96 12.37 10.07
CA GLY A 52 1.71 11.14 9.98
C GLY A 52 1.41 10.28 8.78
N LEU A 53 2.14 9.19 8.70
CA LEU A 53 2.07 8.19 7.62
C LEU A 53 1.27 6.97 8.07
N GLU A 54 0.34 6.53 7.25
CA GLU A 54 -0.41 5.28 7.43
C GLU A 54 -0.26 4.39 6.19
N THR A 55 -0.22 3.08 6.38
CA THR A 55 -0.26 2.14 5.26
C THR A 55 -1.30 1.07 5.53
N PHE A 56 -2.19 0.85 4.58
CA PHE A 56 -3.31 -0.06 4.73
C PHE A 56 -3.10 -1.32 3.88
N ALA A 57 -3.28 -2.47 4.52
CA ALA A 57 -3.50 -3.76 3.88
C ALA A 57 -4.95 -4.20 4.07
N LEU A 58 -5.47 -5.05 3.17
CA LEU A 58 -6.82 -5.57 3.31
C LEU A 58 -6.97 -6.35 4.61
N ALA A 59 -8.04 -6.11 5.35
CA ALA A 59 -8.39 -6.90 6.52
C ALA A 59 -8.76 -8.34 6.11
N PRO A 60 -8.26 -9.37 6.81
CA PRO A 60 -8.64 -10.75 6.55
C PRO A 60 -10.15 -10.98 6.66
N GLN A 61 -10.64 -12.01 5.98
CA GLN A 61 -12.02 -12.45 6.13
C GLN A 61 -12.31 -12.79 7.59
N GLY A 62 -13.45 -12.36 8.10
CA GLY A 62 -13.90 -12.67 9.48
C GLY A 62 -13.12 -11.94 10.58
N THR A 63 -12.39 -10.86 10.25
CA THR A 63 -11.69 -10.02 11.25
C THR A 63 -12.21 -8.59 11.22
N ALA A 64 -12.15 -7.88 12.33
CA ALA A 64 -12.39 -6.44 12.38
C ALA A 64 -11.37 -5.66 11.54
N THR A 65 -11.69 -4.42 11.18
CA THR A 65 -10.69 -3.46 10.66
C THR A 65 -9.96 -2.76 11.83
N THR A 66 -8.97 -1.96 11.54
CA THR A 66 -8.27 -1.19 12.59
C THR A 66 -9.20 -0.17 13.28
N TYR A 67 -10.22 0.30 12.59
CA TYR A 67 -11.08 1.40 13.07
C TYR A 67 -12.51 1.00 13.36
N ASP A 68 -12.95 -0.17 12.93
CA ASP A 68 -14.33 -0.64 13.09
C ASP A 68 -14.35 -1.99 13.78
N GLU A 69 -15.42 -2.23 14.53
CA GLU A 69 -15.76 -3.55 15.05
C GLU A 69 -16.12 -4.52 13.92
N LEU A 70 -16.13 -5.81 14.25
CA LEU A 70 -16.50 -6.87 13.30
C LEU A 70 -17.96 -6.75 12.89
N LYS A 71 -18.21 -6.71 11.57
CA LYS A 71 -19.53 -6.65 10.96
C LYS A 71 -19.85 -7.95 10.20
N SER A 72 -21.12 -8.28 10.04
CA SER A 72 -21.54 -9.46 9.25
C SER A 72 -21.02 -9.43 7.80
N SER A 73 -20.89 -8.24 7.21
CA SER A 73 -20.30 -8.04 5.88
C SER A 73 -18.82 -8.42 5.79
N ASP A 74 -18.14 -8.52 6.93
CA ASP A 74 -16.70 -8.85 7.01
C ASP A 74 -16.45 -10.34 6.86
N MET A 75 -17.48 -11.16 7.01
CA MET A 75 -17.45 -12.60 6.74
C MET A 75 -17.33 -12.91 5.24
N LYS A 76 -17.59 -11.93 4.38
CA LYS A 76 -17.46 -12.11 2.93
C LYS A 76 -16.00 -12.16 2.51
N LYS A 77 -15.62 -13.26 1.82
CA LYS A 77 -14.30 -13.37 1.16
C LYS A 77 -14.18 -12.35 0.03
N ARG A 78 -13.03 -11.69 -0.05
CA ARG A 78 -12.69 -10.70 -1.09
C ARG A 78 -11.47 -11.17 -1.88
N GLY A 79 -11.31 -10.71 -3.12
CA GLY A 79 -10.18 -11.12 -3.98
C GLY A 79 -8.82 -10.91 -3.31
N GLY A 80 -8.63 -9.77 -2.67
CA GLY A 80 -7.38 -9.44 -1.97
C GLY A 80 -7.04 -10.34 -0.77
N ASN A 81 -8.00 -11.09 -0.21
CA ASN A 81 -7.72 -12.01 0.91
C ASN A 81 -6.84 -13.19 0.50
N LEU A 82 -6.76 -13.52 -0.81
CA LEU A 82 -5.90 -14.59 -1.32
C LEU A 82 -4.40 -14.26 -1.15
N ARG A 83 -4.05 -13.01 -0.89
CA ARG A 83 -2.69 -12.49 -0.81
C ARG A 83 -2.35 -11.87 0.54
N ASP A 84 -3.03 -12.26 1.63
CA ASP A 84 -2.91 -11.56 2.91
C ASP A 84 -1.46 -11.45 3.42
N SER A 85 -0.70 -12.54 3.43
CA SER A 85 0.70 -12.52 3.87
C SER A 85 1.59 -11.63 2.97
N GLU A 86 1.31 -11.58 1.68
CA GLU A 86 2.04 -10.73 0.73
C GLU A 86 1.62 -9.27 0.88
N ASN A 87 0.33 -9.00 1.13
CA ASN A 87 -0.18 -7.65 1.39
C ASN A 87 0.49 -7.04 2.62
N ILE A 88 0.54 -7.79 3.73
CA ILE A 88 1.13 -7.27 4.96
C ILE A 88 2.65 -7.11 4.84
N ALA A 89 3.33 -8.04 4.17
CA ALA A 89 4.76 -7.93 3.93
C ALA A 89 5.11 -6.71 3.05
N LEU A 90 4.32 -6.45 2.00
CA LEU A 90 4.47 -5.27 1.15
C LEU A 90 4.19 -3.99 1.94
N ALA A 91 3.09 -3.96 2.72
CA ALA A 91 2.73 -2.82 3.55
C ALA A 91 3.84 -2.49 4.55
N THR A 92 4.35 -3.49 5.26
CA THR A 92 5.42 -3.31 6.25
C THR A 92 6.70 -2.77 5.62
N ALA A 93 7.12 -3.34 4.48
CA ALA A 93 8.35 -2.91 3.81
C ALA A 93 8.24 -1.47 3.27
N VAL A 94 7.10 -1.11 2.68
CA VAL A 94 6.85 0.25 2.16
C VAL A 94 6.71 1.23 3.33
N HIS A 95 5.96 0.89 4.36
CA HIS A 95 5.74 1.75 5.52
C HIS A 95 7.06 2.07 6.24
N ALA A 96 7.83 1.05 6.60
CA ALA A 96 9.09 1.23 7.30
C ALA A 96 10.10 2.10 6.52
N ASN A 97 10.22 1.86 5.21
CA ASN A 97 11.11 2.68 4.38
C ASN A 97 10.62 4.12 4.23
N SER A 98 9.29 4.32 4.18
CA SER A 98 8.69 5.65 4.08
C SER A 98 8.87 6.44 5.38
N LEU A 99 8.67 5.82 6.53
CA LEU A 99 8.95 6.44 7.83
C LEU A 99 10.41 6.88 7.94
N TYR A 100 11.34 5.98 7.60
CA TYR A 100 12.77 6.28 7.66
C TYR A 100 13.16 7.48 6.80
N LYS A 101 12.63 7.55 5.56
CA LYS A 101 12.97 8.61 4.61
C LYS A 101 12.28 9.94 4.91
N LEU A 102 11.01 9.92 5.29
CA LEU A 102 10.20 11.12 5.52
C LEU A 102 10.34 11.69 6.94
N ARG A 103 10.82 10.88 7.89
CA ARG A 103 10.83 11.20 9.32
C ARG A 103 9.46 11.70 9.80
N SER A 104 8.42 11.04 9.33
CA SER A 104 7.03 11.37 9.64
C SER A 104 6.59 10.71 10.94
N VAL A 105 5.48 11.17 11.51
CA VAL A 105 4.83 10.49 12.64
C VAL A 105 4.37 9.11 12.17
N ASP A 106 4.70 8.08 12.95
CA ASP A 106 4.30 6.70 12.70
C ASP A 106 2.86 6.46 13.17
N ARG A 107 1.96 6.21 12.22
CA ARG A 107 0.59 5.80 12.52
C ARG A 107 0.33 4.32 12.23
N GLY A 108 1.34 3.59 11.79
CA GLY A 108 1.37 2.15 11.66
C GLY A 108 0.85 1.59 10.34
N VAL A 109 1.07 0.29 10.22
CA VAL A 109 0.43 -0.56 9.21
C VAL A 109 -0.92 -1.01 9.76
N LYS A 110 -1.99 -0.79 9.00
CA LYS A 110 -3.38 -0.95 9.41
C LYS A 110 -4.13 -1.92 8.52
N ARG A 111 -5.25 -2.38 9.02
CA ARG A 111 -6.18 -3.25 8.30
C ARG A 111 -7.46 -2.48 7.96
N ALA A 112 -7.82 -2.44 6.67
CA ALA A 112 -9.03 -1.77 6.20
C ALA A 112 -9.68 -2.55 5.05
N ARG A 113 -10.93 -2.20 4.70
CA ARG A 113 -11.67 -2.79 3.57
C ARG A 113 -11.97 -1.76 2.50
N TYR A 114 -11.01 -0.89 2.22
CA TYR A 114 -11.16 0.06 1.11
C TYR A 114 -11.40 -0.69 -0.20
N SER A 115 -12.37 -0.21 -0.97
CA SER A 115 -12.82 -0.89 -2.20
C SER A 115 -11.68 -1.14 -3.18
N VAL A 116 -10.73 -0.20 -3.28
CA VAL A 116 -9.60 -0.30 -4.21
C VAL A 116 -8.64 -1.44 -3.88
N ILE A 117 -8.50 -1.84 -2.61
CA ILE A 117 -7.64 -2.98 -2.22
C ILE A 117 -8.44 -4.27 -2.01
N SER A 118 -9.74 -4.17 -1.78
CA SER A 118 -10.61 -5.33 -1.55
C SER A 118 -10.75 -6.24 -2.77
N GLY A 119 -10.78 -5.66 -3.96
CA GLY A 119 -10.93 -6.39 -5.22
C GLY A 119 -9.61 -6.82 -5.88
N ILE A 120 -8.46 -6.41 -5.35
CA ILE A 120 -7.15 -6.72 -5.95
C ILE A 120 -6.72 -8.15 -5.63
N GLU A 121 -6.56 -8.98 -6.65
CA GLU A 121 -6.11 -10.38 -6.54
C GLU A 121 -4.59 -10.53 -6.56
N LYS A 122 -3.89 -9.44 -6.53
CA LYS A 122 -2.43 -9.31 -6.47
C LYS A 122 -2.03 -8.78 -5.08
N PRO A 123 -0.76 -8.84 -4.68
CA PRO A 123 -0.32 -8.11 -3.50
C PRO A 123 -0.66 -6.64 -3.65
N GLY A 124 -1.44 -6.09 -2.71
CA GLY A 124 -2.00 -4.74 -2.83
C GLY A 124 -2.06 -3.99 -1.51
N ILE A 125 -1.71 -2.70 -1.55
CA ILE A 125 -1.72 -1.80 -0.41
C ILE A 125 -2.23 -0.41 -0.80
N LEU A 126 -2.61 0.36 0.23
CA LEU A 126 -2.87 1.79 0.11
C LEU A 126 -1.97 2.54 1.09
N VAL A 127 -1.29 3.57 0.61
CA VAL A 127 -0.40 4.43 1.38
C VAL A 127 -1.02 5.81 1.51
N GLU A 128 -1.21 6.26 2.74
CA GLU A 128 -1.57 7.63 3.09
C GLU A 128 -0.29 8.37 3.49
N GLY A 129 0.22 9.20 2.59
CA GLY A 129 1.52 9.87 2.72
C GLY A 129 1.52 11.11 3.62
N GLY A 130 0.46 11.35 4.37
CA GLY A 130 0.25 12.52 5.24
C GLY A 130 -1.19 13.01 5.17
N PHE A 131 -1.51 14.08 5.89
CA PHE A 131 -2.86 14.64 6.02
C PHE A 131 -2.95 16.03 5.36
N VAL A 132 -3.76 16.16 4.31
CA VAL A 132 -3.99 17.45 3.64
C VAL A 132 -4.82 18.41 4.49
N SER A 133 -5.58 17.91 5.46
CA SER A 133 -6.35 18.72 6.41
C SER A 133 -5.47 19.40 7.47
N SER A 134 -4.25 18.94 7.68
CA SER A 134 -3.27 19.57 8.57
C SER A 134 -2.57 20.72 7.84
N SER A 135 -2.56 21.91 8.42
CA SER A 135 -1.86 23.08 7.83
C SER A 135 -0.37 22.81 7.65
N THR A 136 0.26 22.15 8.62
CA THR A 136 1.69 21.83 8.59
C THR A 136 2.01 20.76 7.55
N GLU A 137 1.29 19.64 7.53
CA GLU A 137 1.54 18.58 6.55
C GLU A 137 1.04 18.97 5.17
N GLY A 138 -0.10 19.67 5.06
CA GLY A 138 -0.58 20.21 3.79
C GLY A 138 0.45 21.10 3.11
N ALA A 139 1.10 21.98 3.87
CA ALA A 139 2.20 22.80 3.35
C ALA A 139 3.41 21.97 2.88
N ARG A 140 3.74 20.88 3.59
CA ARG A 140 4.80 19.94 3.15
C ARG A 140 4.40 19.19 1.89
N ILE A 141 3.18 18.68 1.82
CA ILE A 141 2.65 17.93 0.69
C ILE A 141 2.63 18.77 -0.60
N HIS A 142 2.41 20.09 -0.49
CA HIS A 142 2.48 21.00 -1.63
C HIS A 142 3.87 21.14 -2.24
N ARG A 143 4.94 20.83 -1.50
CA ARG A 143 6.31 20.90 -1.99
C ARG A 143 6.63 19.72 -2.91
N PRO A 144 7.10 19.95 -4.14
CA PRO A 144 7.49 18.88 -5.08
C PRO A 144 8.55 17.94 -4.49
N GLU A 145 9.49 18.46 -3.69
CA GLU A 145 10.58 17.71 -3.08
C GLU A 145 10.05 16.69 -2.06
N PHE A 146 9.01 17.04 -1.30
CA PHE A 146 8.37 16.12 -0.37
C PHE A 146 7.67 14.98 -1.13
N ARG A 147 6.92 15.31 -2.18
CA ARG A 147 6.25 14.31 -3.01
C ARG A 147 7.24 13.38 -3.71
N GLN A 148 8.40 13.91 -4.17
CA GLN A 148 9.46 13.09 -4.73
C GLN A 148 10.07 12.18 -3.67
N THR A 149 10.37 12.70 -2.48
CA THR A 149 10.90 11.91 -1.36
C THR A 149 9.94 10.77 -0.98
N LEU A 150 8.63 11.03 -0.95
CA LEU A 150 7.62 10.00 -0.72
C LEU A 150 7.63 8.94 -1.84
N ALA A 151 7.72 9.36 -3.09
CA ALA A 151 7.79 8.45 -4.23
C ALA A 151 9.03 7.54 -4.19
N ASP A 152 10.19 8.11 -3.88
CA ASP A 152 11.46 7.37 -3.72
C ASP A 152 11.41 6.42 -2.53
N ALA A 153 10.77 6.84 -1.44
CA ALA A 153 10.57 6.03 -0.25
C ALA A 153 9.68 4.81 -0.53
N ILE A 154 8.56 5.01 -1.21
CA ILE A 154 7.67 3.91 -1.63
C ILE A 154 8.42 2.96 -2.57
N ALA A 155 9.15 3.48 -3.56
CA ALA A 155 9.92 2.67 -4.49
C ALA A 155 11.01 1.84 -3.79
N GLY A 156 11.73 2.43 -2.84
CA GLY A 156 12.72 1.73 -2.02
C GLY A 156 12.08 0.63 -1.17
N GLY A 157 10.92 0.89 -0.57
CA GLY A 157 10.15 -0.10 0.19
C GLY A 157 9.70 -1.29 -0.67
N ILE A 158 9.26 -1.05 -1.90
CA ILE A 158 8.96 -2.10 -2.89
C ILE A 158 10.22 -2.92 -3.21
N GLY A 159 11.37 -2.26 -3.35
CA GLY A 159 12.66 -2.94 -3.53
C GLY A 159 13.01 -3.85 -2.36
N ASN A 160 12.77 -3.40 -1.13
CA ASN A 160 12.98 -4.20 0.08
C ASN A 160 12.05 -5.41 0.15
N TYR A 161 10.77 -5.24 -0.18
CA TYR A 161 9.81 -6.33 -0.32
C TYR A 161 10.28 -7.39 -1.32
N ARG A 162 10.73 -6.98 -2.52
CA ARG A 162 11.27 -7.90 -3.54
C ARG A 162 12.47 -8.69 -3.02
N LYS A 163 13.41 -8.03 -2.35
CA LYS A 163 14.58 -8.69 -1.75
C LYS A 163 14.17 -9.73 -0.72
N ALA A 164 13.17 -9.44 0.12
CA ALA A 164 12.65 -10.39 1.11
C ALA A 164 12.02 -11.62 0.45
N LEU A 165 11.25 -11.45 -0.62
CA LEU A 165 10.69 -12.57 -1.39
C LEU A 165 11.79 -13.46 -2.01
N MET A 166 12.83 -12.86 -2.58
CA MET A 166 13.95 -13.61 -3.17
C MET A 166 14.69 -14.45 -2.11
N LYS A 167 14.96 -13.87 -0.93
CA LYS A 167 15.57 -14.60 0.19
C LYS A 167 14.71 -15.79 0.64
N ARG A 168 13.38 -15.61 0.71
CA ARG A 168 12.45 -16.69 1.07
C ARG A 168 12.49 -17.84 0.06
N SER A 169 12.58 -17.54 -1.22
CA SER A 169 12.66 -18.54 -2.30
C SER A 169 13.98 -19.31 -2.32
N SER A 170 15.05 -18.74 -1.79
CA SER A 170 16.38 -19.37 -1.72
C SER A 170 16.61 -20.22 -0.48
N VAL A 171 15.71 -20.17 0.52
CA VAL A 171 15.79 -21.05 1.71
C VAL A 171 15.21 -22.41 1.34
N PRO A 172 15.99 -23.52 1.45
CA PRO A 172 15.46 -24.86 1.24
C PRO A 172 14.24 -25.09 2.15
N GLN A 173 13.15 -25.58 1.61
CA GLN A 173 12.04 -26.05 2.45
C GLN A 173 12.58 -27.17 3.35
N ARG A 174 12.75 -26.88 4.65
CA ARG A 174 12.98 -27.96 5.62
C ARG A 174 11.84 -28.93 5.46
N SER A 175 12.16 -30.18 5.10
CA SER A 175 11.21 -31.27 5.09
C SER A 175 10.40 -31.20 6.39
N ARG A 176 9.08 -31.14 6.26
CA ARG A 176 8.20 -31.31 7.43
C ARG A 176 8.58 -32.66 8.04
N ILE A 177 9.13 -32.62 9.25
CA ILE A 177 9.32 -33.79 10.04
C ILE A 177 7.91 -34.37 10.29
N PRO A 178 7.68 -35.65 10.04
CA PRO A 178 6.38 -36.28 10.18
C PRO A 178 5.86 -36.23 11.62
#